data_52491bb8409e5c811a312a5548528208
#
_entry.id   52491bb8409e5c811a312a5548528208
#
_cell.length_a   1.000
_cell.length_b   1.000
_cell.length_c   1.000
_cell.angle_alpha   90.00
_cell.angle_beta   90.00
_cell.angle_gamma   90.00
#
_symmetry.space_group_name_H-M   'P 1'
#
loop_
_entity.id
_entity.type
_entity.pdbx_description
1 polymer ?
#
loop_
_entity_poly.entity_id
_entity_poly.type
_entity_poly.pdbx_seq_one_letter_code
_entity_poly.pdbx_strand_id
1 'polypeptide(L)' 'MNLVTLGDVIKGVRVSVVADICGLTPKAVYKWIERGSLPRTEFTGETDYAGKIAKASGGKYSAAEIRRISKQQIAA' A
#
# COMPACT_ATOMS: atom_id res chain seq x y z
N MET A 1 8.02 14.11 -14.51
CA MET A 1 8.45 12.93 -13.78
C MET A 1 7.37 12.53 -12.78
N ASN A 2 6.95 11.31 -12.85
CA ASN A 2 5.82 10.86 -12.04
C ASN A 2 6.28 10.14 -10.80
N LEU A 3 6.10 10.80 -9.67
CA LEU A 3 6.33 10.17 -8.38
C LEU A 3 5.00 9.60 -7.90
N VAL A 4 4.90 8.30 -7.93
CA VAL A 4 3.70 7.60 -7.48
C VAL A 4 3.82 7.41 -5.97
N THR A 5 2.81 7.85 -5.25
CA THR A 5 2.76 7.67 -3.80
C THR A 5 1.92 6.44 -3.46
N LEU A 6 2.05 5.97 -2.22
CA LEU A 6 1.22 4.87 -1.75
C LEU A 6 -0.26 5.20 -1.89
N GLY A 7 -0.61 6.45 -1.60
CA GLY A 7 -1.99 6.91 -1.77
C GLY A 7 -2.48 6.77 -3.19
N ASP A 8 -1.62 7.10 -4.16
CA ASP A 8 -1.97 6.97 -5.57
C ASP A 8 -2.25 5.51 -5.94
N VAL A 9 -1.41 4.60 -5.46
CA VAL A 9 -1.58 3.17 -5.72
C VAL A 9 -2.90 2.67 -5.13
N ILE A 10 -3.16 3.01 -3.87
CA ILE A 10 -4.37 2.57 -3.18
C ILE A 10 -5.62 3.13 -3.84
N LYS A 11 -5.61 4.40 -4.20
CA LYS A 11 -6.75 5.03 -4.85
C LYS A 11 -7.00 4.42 -6.24
N GLY A 12 -5.93 4.05 -6.93
CA GLY A 12 -6.04 3.40 -8.22
C GLY A 12 -6.68 2.02 -8.13
N VAL A 13 -6.41 1.29 -7.05
CA VAL A 13 -7.02 -0.01 -6.80
C VAL A 13 -8.41 0.15 -6.20
N ARG A 14 -8.60 1.15 -5.37
CA ARG A 14 -9.78 1.50 -4.59
C ARG A 14 -9.60 1.13 -3.13
N VAL A 15 -9.89 2.09 -2.27
CA VAL A 15 -9.74 1.92 -0.83
C VAL A 15 -10.56 0.73 -0.31
N SER A 16 -11.80 0.60 -0.77
CA SER A 16 -12.66 -0.49 -0.30
C SER A 16 -12.13 -1.86 -0.70
N VAL A 17 -11.56 -1.97 -1.90
CA VAL A 17 -10.97 -3.23 -2.36
C VAL A 17 -9.73 -3.56 -1.54
N VAL A 18 -8.87 -2.57 -1.31
CA VAL A 18 -7.67 -2.78 -0.52
C VAL A 18 -8.03 -3.23 0.90
N ALA A 19 -8.99 -2.57 1.51
CA ALA A 19 -9.44 -2.94 2.85
C ALA A 19 -9.95 -4.38 2.88
N ASP A 20 -10.75 -4.74 1.89
CA ASP A 20 -11.34 -6.07 1.81
C ASP A 20 -10.28 -7.17 1.67
N ILE A 21 -9.34 -7.00 0.75
CA ILE A 21 -8.31 -8.02 0.53
C ILE A 21 -7.32 -8.11 1.68
N CYS A 22 -7.15 -7.03 2.43
CA CYS A 22 -6.25 -7.02 3.58
C CYS A 22 -6.96 -7.42 4.87
N GLY A 23 -8.27 -7.58 4.83
CA GLY A 23 -9.05 -7.93 6.02
C GLY A 23 -9.13 -6.80 7.02
N LEU A 24 -9.14 -5.57 6.53
CA LEU A 24 -9.15 -4.38 7.37
C LEU A 24 -10.35 -3.50 7.04
N THR A 25 -10.51 -2.44 7.83
CA THR A 25 -11.54 -1.44 7.55
C THR A 25 -10.99 -0.39 6.61
N PRO A 26 -11.86 0.29 5.85
CA PRO A 26 -11.41 1.41 5.00
C PRO A 26 -10.69 2.49 5.81
N LYS A 27 -11.12 2.69 7.06
CA LYS A 27 -10.50 3.68 7.94
C LYS A 27 -9.01 3.37 8.16
N ALA A 28 -8.67 2.10 8.34
CA ALA A 28 -7.28 1.70 8.51
C ALA A 28 -6.46 1.99 7.26
N VAL A 29 -7.05 1.77 6.09
CA VAL A 29 -6.39 2.03 4.82
C VAL A 29 -6.18 3.54 4.62
N TYR A 30 -7.16 4.35 5.01
CA TYR A 30 -7.01 5.80 4.94
C TYR A 30 -5.83 6.30 5.78
N LYS A 31 -5.57 5.66 6.91
CA LYS A 31 -4.42 6.00 7.74
C LYS A 31 -3.11 5.78 6.99
N TRP A 32 -3.03 4.72 6.20
CA TRP A 32 -1.84 4.47 5.38
C TRP A 32 -1.65 5.58 4.36
N ILE A 33 -2.75 6.03 3.76
CA ILE A 33 -2.70 7.11 2.77
C ILE A 33 -2.21 8.40 3.43
N GLU A 34 -2.71 8.73 4.60
CA GLU A 34 -2.30 9.92 5.33
C GLU A 34 -0.83 9.88 5.71
N ARG A 35 -0.36 8.73 6.17
CA ARG A 35 1.03 8.56 6.57
C ARG A 35 1.96 8.41 5.37
N GLY A 36 1.42 8.00 4.24
CA GLY A 36 2.20 7.72 3.05
C GLY A 36 3.01 6.45 3.14
N SER A 37 2.68 5.57 4.09
CA SER A 37 3.42 4.34 4.27
C SER A 37 2.53 3.23 4.81
N LEU A 38 2.92 1.98 4.51
CA LEU A 38 2.30 0.79 5.06
C LEU A 38 2.72 0.61 6.51
N PRO A 39 2.00 -0.22 7.29
CA PRO A 39 2.37 -0.44 8.68
C PRO A 39 3.73 -1.12 8.81
N ARG A 40 4.34 -0.97 9.97
CA ARG A 40 5.66 -1.52 10.25
C ARG A 40 5.75 -3.03 9.99
N THR A 41 4.68 -3.75 10.29
CA THR A 41 4.63 -5.20 10.10
C THR A 41 4.95 -5.62 8.67
N GLU A 42 4.72 -4.73 7.71
CA GLU A 42 5.05 -4.99 6.32
C GLU A 42 6.55 -5.10 6.12
N PHE A 43 7.32 -4.34 6.87
CA PHE A 43 8.78 -4.32 6.74
C PHE A 43 9.45 -5.35 7.60
N THR A 44 8.76 -5.89 8.60
CA THR A 44 9.27 -6.98 9.43
C THR A 44 8.93 -8.35 8.85
N GLY A 45 8.08 -8.38 7.82
CA GLY A 45 7.68 -9.63 7.20
C GLY A 45 6.49 -10.30 7.86
N GLU A 46 5.85 -9.64 8.82
CA GLU A 46 4.69 -10.19 9.50
C GLU A 46 3.43 -10.16 8.65
N THR A 47 3.35 -9.22 7.72
CA THR A 47 2.20 -9.09 6.82
C THR A 47 2.68 -8.94 5.39
N ASP A 48 1.76 -9.17 4.44
CA ASP A 48 2.07 -9.03 3.02
C ASP A 48 1.00 -8.19 2.34
N TYR A 49 0.76 -7.01 2.89
CA TYR A 49 -0.23 -6.09 2.30
C TYR A 49 0.21 -5.63 0.93
N ALA A 50 1.51 -5.39 0.74
CA ALA A 50 2.03 -4.97 -0.56
C ALA A 50 1.74 -6.01 -1.64
N GLY A 51 1.93 -7.28 -1.32
CA GLY A 51 1.62 -8.36 -2.26
C GLY A 51 0.15 -8.43 -2.60
N LYS A 52 -0.71 -8.22 -1.62
CA LYS A 52 -2.15 -8.23 -1.83
C LYS A 52 -2.59 -7.06 -2.70
N ILE A 53 -2.04 -5.88 -2.44
CA ILE A 53 -2.34 -4.69 -3.23
C ILE A 53 -1.83 -4.86 -4.66
N ALA A 54 -0.64 -5.43 -4.81
CA ALA A 54 -0.07 -5.69 -6.14
C ALA A 54 -0.98 -6.60 -6.96
N LYS A 55 -1.49 -7.65 -6.35
CA LYS A 55 -2.43 -8.56 -7.01
C LYS A 55 -3.71 -7.84 -7.43
N ALA A 56 -4.25 -7.03 -6.52
CA ALA A 56 -5.48 -6.31 -6.78
C ALA A 56 -5.30 -5.24 -7.88
N SER A 57 -4.08 -4.77 -8.08
CA SER A 57 -3.80 -3.80 -9.13
C SER A 57 -3.77 -4.42 -10.52
N GLY A 58 -3.91 -5.75 -10.61
CA GLY A 58 -3.87 -6.44 -11.87
C GLY A 58 -2.48 -6.48 -12.49
N GLY A 59 -1.46 -6.41 -11.67
CA GLY A 59 -0.08 -6.45 -12.13
C GLY A 59 0.49 -5.07 -12.49
N LYS A 60 -0.28 -4.02 -12.28
CA LYS A 60 0.17 -2.66 -12.59
C LYS A 60 1.35 -2.25 -11.70
N TYR A 61 1.35 -2.71 -10.47
CA TYR A 61 2.44 -2.47 -9.53
C TYR A 61 2.89 -3.79 -8.93
N SER A 62 4.19 -3.91 -8.67
CA SER A 62 4.71 -5.09 -7.99
C SER A 62 4.74 -4.84 -6.48
N ALA A 63 4.79 -5.91 -5.71
CA ALA A 63 4.91 -5.79 -4.25
C ALA A 63 6.19 -5.03 -3.87
N ALA A 64 7.28 -5.30 -4.58
CA ALA A 64 8.54 -4.62 -4.33
C ALA A 64 8.44 -3.12 -4.56
N GLU A 65 7.74 -2.72 -5.63
CA GLU A 65 7.52 -1.31 -5.91
C GLU A 65 6.70 -0.63 -4.82
N ILE A 66 5.64 -1.29 -4.39
CA ILE A 66 4.77 -0.75 -3.35
C ILE A 66 5.53 -0.57 -2.05
N ARG A 67 6.37 -1.56 -1.69
CA ARG A 67 7.20 -1.45 -0.49
C ARG A 67 8.24 -0.35 -0.60
N ARG A 68 8.81 -0.18 -1.78
CA ARG A 68 9.80 0.86 -2.02
C ARG A 68 9.18 2.24 -1.85
N ILE A 69 8.00 2.43 -2.41
CA ILE A 69 7.27 3.70 -2.30
C ILE A 69 6.99 4.00 -0.84
N SER A 70 6.50 3.02 -0.09
CA SER A 70 6.23 3.18 1.33
C SER A 70 7.49 3.50 2.12
N LYS A 71 8.57 2.78 1.84
CA LYS A 71 9.82 2.97 2.55
C LYS A 71 10.39 4.36 2.33
N GLN A 72 10.26 4.87 1.13
CA GLN A 72 10.74 6.22 0.83
C GLN A 72 10.01 7.27 1.66
N GLN A 73 8.73 7.05 1.93
CA GLN A 73 7.96 7.98 2.75
C GLN A 73 8.44 7.95 4.19
N ILE A 74 8.84 6.79 4.67
CA ILE A 74 9.32 6.64 6.04
C ILE A 74 10.71 7.22 6.23
N ALA A 75 11.54 7.14 5.21
CA ALA A 75 12.94 7.53 5.28
C ALA A 75 13.18 9.01 5.42
N ALA A 76 12.16 9.82 5.32
CA ALA A 76 12.29 11.27 5.40
C ALA A 76 12.77 11.77 6.77
#